data_c2b1d940b42b4fb61a805a2032423e66
#
_entry.id   c2b1d940b42b4fb61a805a2032423e66
#
_cell.length_a   1.000
_cell.length_b   1.000
_cell.length_c   1.000
_cell.angle_alpha   90.00
_cell.angle_beta   90.00
_cell.angle_gamma   90.00
#
_symmetry.space_group_name_H-M   'P 1'
#
loop_
_entity.id
_entity.type
_entity.pdbx_description
1 polymer ?
#
loop_
_entity_poly.entity_id
_entity_poly.type
_entity_poly.pdbx_seq_one_letter_code
_entity_poly.pdbx_strand_id
1 'polypeptide(L)'
;MMKKLIVSAVLMLMVVLSVSAEEQQEKFSPEKFQAALEQHITNEAGLTAEEAAKFFPLYREMQKKQRAVYHQMRELFKAPTDEASSKRAIQRRDQLEIELKSILQTYHNKFIKVIPASKVYKTIIAEDQFHRKAFRNWGKHHGGPKK
;
A
#
# COMPACT_ATOMS: atom_id res chain seq x y z
N MET A 1 -47.73 36.24 -22.80
CA MET A 1 -47.49 35.28 -21.68
C MET A 1 -46.41 34.26 -21.95
N MET A 2 -46.08 33.91 -23.19
CA MET A 2 -45.03 32.89 -23.46
C MET A 2 -43.59 33.37 -23.28
N LYS A 3 -43.28 34.66 -23.34
CA LYS A 3 -41.92 35.20 -23.17
C LYS A 3 -41.40 35.17 -21.73
N LYS A 4 -42.29 35.10 -20.72
CA LYS A 4 -41.87 35.01 -19.29
C LYS A 4 -41.56 33.60 -18.83
N LEU A 5 -42.08 32.59 -19.50
CA LEU A 5 -41.80 31.19 -19.19
C LEU A 5 -40.43 30.70 -19.71
N ILE A 6 -39.98 31.29 -20.82
CA ILE A 6 -38.69 30.95 -21.44
C ILE A 6 -37.52 31.48 -20.60
N VAL A 7 -37.65 32.65 -20.00
CA VAL A 7 -36.61 33.26 -19.15
C VAL A 7 -36.43 32.49 -17.86
N SER A 8 -37.50 31.94 -17.30
CA SER A 8 -37.44 31.13 -16.07
C SER A 8 -36.76 29.76 -16.29
N ALA A 9 -36.97 29.17 -17.46
CA ALA A 9 -36.34 27.88 -17.81
C ALA A 9 -34.84 28.01 -18.09
N VAL A 10 -34.39 29.13 -18.65
CA VAL A 10 -32.96 29.38 -18.91
C VAL A 10 -32.20 29.69 -17.63
N LEU A 11 -32.84 30.36 -16.64
CA LEU A 11 -32.21 30.62 -15.34
C LEU A 11 -32.04 29.33 -14.50
N MET A 12 -32.94 28.36 -14.65
CA MET A 12 -32.90 27.11 -13.94
C MET A 12 -31.83 26.13 -14.53
N LEU A 13 -31.47 26.31 -15.81
CA LEU A 13 -30.47 25.48 -16.47
C LEU A 13 -29.03 25.91 -16.16
N MET A 14 -28.85 27.16 -15.69
CA MET A 14 -27.51 27.68 -15.34
C MET A 14 -27.05 27.29 -13.93
N VAL A 15 -27.93 26.79 -13.08
CA VAL A 15 -27.58 26.39 -11.70
C VAL A 15 -27.09 24.96 -11.62
N VAL A 16 -27.28 24.13 -12.65
CA VAL A 16 -26.88 22.71 -12.66
C VAL A 16 -25.46 22.51 -13.16
N LEU A 17 -24.77 23.52 -13.71
CA LEU A 17 -23.41 23.44 -14.23
C LEU A 17 -22.35 23.91 -13.23
N SER A 18 -22.70 24.19 -11.98
CA SER A 18 -21.76 24.54 -10.92
C SER A 18 -21.55 23.42 -9.91
N VAL A 19 -21.85 22.18 -10.26
CA VAL A 19 -21.23 21.06 -9.56
C VAL A 19 -19.82 20.97 -10.11
N SER A 20 -19.00 21.83 -9.58
CA SER A 20 -17.56 21.80 -9.70
C SER A 20 -17.12 20.36 -9.44
N ALA A 21 -16.37 19.81 -10.38
CA ALA A 21 -15.44 18.76 -10.11
C ALA A 21 -14.49 19.28 -9.00
N GLU A 22 -14.90 19.22 -7.75
CA GLU A 22 -13.97 19.00 -6.67
C GLU A 22 -13.41 17.61 -6.98
N GLU A 23 -12.27 17.57 -7.66
CA GLU A 23 -11.33 16.48 -7.55
C GLU A 23 -11.08 16.34 -6.04
N GLN A 24 -11.89 15.52 -5.38
CA GLN A 24 -11.56 15.00 -4.09
C GLN A 24 -10.26 14.26 -4.32
N GLN A 25 -9.14 14.89 -4.00
CA GLN A 25 -7.89 14.19 -3.75
C GLN A 25 -8.24 13.15 -2.69
N GLU A 26 -8.50 11.94 -3.14
CA GLU A 26 -8.88 10.84 -2.27
C GLU A 26 -7.73 10.66 -1.30
N LYS A 27 -7.94 11.09 -0.04
CA LYS A 27 -6.93 10.94 1.01
C LYS A 27 -6.52 9.49 1.05
N PHE A 28 -5.21 9.24 1.08
CA PHE A 28 -4.66 7.88 1.22
C PHE A 28 -5.37 7.16 2.37
N SER A 29 -6.04 6.05 2.05
CA SER A 29 -6.70 5.17 3.01
C SER A 29 -5.90 3.89 3.14
N PRO A 30 -5.27 3.63 4.31
CA PRO A 30 -4.55 2.37 4.55
C PRO A 30 -5.44 1.14 4.36
N GLU A 31 -6.72 1.22 4.71
CA GLU A 31 -7.69 0.13 4.58
C GLU A 31 -7.98 -0.18 3.11
N LYS A 32 -8.20 0.84 2.29
CA LYS A 32 -8.40 0.67 0.84
C LYS A 32 -7.15 0.14 0.16
N PHE A 33 -5.97 0.62 0.57
CA PHE A 33 -4.69 0.13 0.05
C PHE A 33 -4.50 -1.35 0.38
N GLN A 34 -4.75 -1.75 1.63
CA GLN A 34 -4.66 -3.14 2.06
C GLN A 34 -5.64 -4.04 1.31
N ALA A 35 -6.89 -3.61 1.15
CA ALA A 35 -7.91 -4.36 0.40
C ALA A 35 -7.50 -4.53 -1.08
N ALA A 36 -6.98 -3.48 -1.70
CA ALA A 36 -6.49 -3.54 -3.09
C ALA A 36 -5.29 -4.48 -3.25
N LEU A 37 -4.36 -4.46 -2.29
CA LEU A 37 -3.22 -5.36 -2.25
C LEU A 37 -3.66 -6.82 -2.13
N GLU A 38 -4.54 -7.14 -1.19
CA GLU A 38 -5.05 -8.50 -0.99
C GLU A 38 -5.84 -9.00 -2.21
N GLN A 39 -6.63 -8.13 -2.84
CA GLN A 39 -7.33 -8.46 -4.09
C GLN A 39 -6.35 -8.74 -5.23
N HIS A 40 -5.30 -7.93 -5.36
CA HIS A 40 -4.26 -8.13 -6.37
C HIS A 40 -3.53 -9.47 -6.15
N ILE A 41 -3.13 -9.77 -4.93
CA ILE A 41 -2.48 -11.03 -4.57
C ILE A 41 -3.40 -12.22 -4.88
N THR A 42 -4.68 -12.13 -4.52
CA THR A 42 -5.68 -13.17 -4.78
C THR A 42 -5.78 -13.48 -6.26
N ASN A 43 -5.88 -12.45 -7.09
CA ASN A 43 -6.03 -12.59 -8.55
C ASN A 43 -4.75 -13.14 -9.18
N GLU A 44 -3.59 -12.59 -8.88
CA GLU A 44 -2.32 -12.96 -9.52
C GLU A 44 -1.85 -14.34 -9.09
N ALA A 45 -2.05 -14.72 -7.84
CA ALA A 45 -1.70 -16.06 -7.35
C ALA A 45 -2.78 -17.13 -7.63
N GLY A 46 -3.97 -16.71 -8.06
CA GLY A 46 -5.08 -17.61 -8.30
C GLY A 46 -5.55 -18.33 -7.04
N LEU A 47 -5.65 -17.58 -5.91
CA LEU A 47 -6.11 -18.16 -4.64
C LEU A 47 -7.61 -18.45 -4.72
N THR A 48 -8.01 -19.65 -4.30
CA THR A 48 -9.42 -19.94 -4.04
C THR A 48 -9.90 -19.21 -2.79
N ALA A 49 -11.21 -19.11 -2.59
CA ALA A 49 -11.78 -18.50 -1.39
C ALA A 49 -11.30 -19.21 -0.09
N GLU A 50 -11.18 -20.53 -0.13
CA GLU A 50 -10.68 -21.34 0.99
C GLU A 50 -9.20 -21.06 1.25
N GLU A 51 -8.38 -21.00 0.21
CA GLU A 51 -6.96 -20.69 0.32
C GLU A 51 -6.72 -19.27 0.85
N ALA A 52 -7.46 -18.29 0.34
CA ALA A 52 -7.40 -16.90 0.82
C ALA A 52 -7.76 -16.80 2.31
N ALA A 53 -8.79 -17.52 2.75
CA ALA A 53 -9.21 -17.55 4.16
C ALA A 53 -8.13 -18.10 5.10
N LYS A 54 -7.29 -19.01 4.62
CA LYS A 54 -6.15 -19.56 5.39
C LYS A 54 -4.90 -18.69 5.31
N PHE A 55 -4.65 -18.09 4.15
CA PHE A 55 -3.44 -17.33 3.86
C PHE A 55 -3.45 -15.92 4.50
N PHE A 56 -4.49 -15.13 4.28
CA PHE A 56 -4.48 -13.71 4.66
C PHE A 56 -4.40 -13.46 6.18
N PRO A 57 -4.94 -14.25 7.09
CA PRO A 57 -4.70 -14.06 8.51
C PRO A 57 -3.20 -14.13 8.86
N LEU A 58 -2.48 -15.09 8.33
CA LEU A 58 -1.03 -15.24 8.50
C LEU A 58 -0.25 -14.11 7.82
N TYR A 59 -0.69 -13.70 6.63
CA TYR A 59 -0.10 -12.60 5.88
C TYR A 59 -0.19 -11.26 6.63
N ARG A 60 -1.35 -10.95 7.21
CA ARG A 60 -1.54 -9.74 8.03
C ARG A 60 -0.70 -9.78 9.33
N GLU A 61 -0.55 -10.95 9.93
CA GLU A 61 0.32 -11.14 11.09
C GLU A 61 1.79 -10.87 10.73
N MET A 62 2.26 -11.39 9.60
CA MET A 62 3.58 -11.10 9.05
C MET A 62 3.78 -9.60 8.86
N GLN A 63 2.85 -8.93 8.16
CA GLN A 63 2.91 -7.50 7.92
C GLN A 63 2.96 -6.68 9.22
N LYS A 64 2.23 -7.09 10.24
CA LYS A 64 2.26 -6.43 11.55
C LYS A 64 3.66 -6.48 12.16
N LYS A 65 4.32 -7.65 12.11
CA LYS A 65 5.69 -7.83 12.61
C LYS A 65 6.69 -7.01 11.79
N GLN A 66 6.57 -7.02 10.47
CA GLN A 66 7.41 -6.21 9.60
C GLN A 66 7.28 -4.71 9.91
N ARG A 67 6.04 -4.20 10.10
CA ARG A 67 5.81 -2.79 10.45
C ARG A 67 6.49 -2.38 11.75
N ALA A 68 6.53 -3.27 12.75
CA ALA A 68 7.22 -3.00 14.02
C ALA A 68 8.74 -2.83 13.81
N VAL A 69 9.34 -3.67 12.95
CA VAL A 69 10.76 -3.56 12.61
C VAL A 69 11.04 -2.31 11.77
N TYR A 70 10.22 -2.03 10.76
CA TYR A 70 10.34 -0.80 9.96
C TYR A 70 10.20 0.47 10.79
N HIS A 71 9.36 0.46 11.83
CA HIS A 71 9.25 1.57 12.75
C HIS A 71 10.59 1.81 13.49
N GLN A 72 11.22 0.76 14.00
CA GLN A 72 12.54 0.87 14.63
C GLN A 72 13.61 1.34 13.65
N MET A 73 13.58 0.87 12.39
CA MET A 73 14.52 1.34 11.37
C MET A 73 14.35 2.83 11.08
N ARG A 74 13.12 3.34 11.03
CA ARG A 74 12.87 4.78 10.82
C ARG A 74 13.44 5.64 11.94
N GLU A 75 13.43 5.17 13.19
CA GLU A 75 14.02 5.91 14.30
C GLU A 75 15.55 6.09 14.15
N LEU A 76 16.21 5.15 13.46
CA LEU A 76 17.65 5.25 13.18
C LEU A 76 18.00 6.33 12.14
N PHE A 77 17.03 6.81 11.34
CA PHE A 77 17.27 7.93 10.41
C PHE A 77 17.41 9.29 11.11
N LYS A 78 17.08 9.40 12.39
CA LYS A 78 17.41 10.55 13.23
C LYS A 78 18.89 10.45 13.62
N ALA A 79 19.77 10.50 12.62
CA ALA A 79 21.14 10.04 12.74
C ALA A 79 21.95 10.81 13.76
N PRO A 80 22.67 10.10 14.63
CA PRO A 80 23.76 10.67 15.40
C PRO A 80 24.90 11.09 14.45
N THR A 81 25.58 12.18 14.81
CA THR A 81 26.67 12.75 14.01
C THR A 81 28.06 12.33 14.48
N ASP A 82 28.17 11.70 15.66
CA ASP A 82 29.45 11.21 16.21
C ASP A 82 29.75 9.77 15.76
N GLU A 83 31.01 9.43 15.72
CA GLU A 83 31.53 8.15 15.22
C GLU A 83 30.98 6.94 15.99
N ALA A 84 30.98 7.02 17.33
CA ALA A 84 30.54 5.89 18.16
C ALA A 84 29.04 5.61 18.00
N SER A 85 28.21 6.65 17.93
CA SER A 85 26.77 6.51 17.71
C SER A 85 26.45 6.07 16.30
N SER A 86 27.20 6.54 15.30
CA SER A 86 27.08 6.10 13.91
C SER A 86 27.37 4.59 13.77
N LYS A 87 28.44 4.12 14.42
CA LYS A 87 28.75 2.69 14.45
C LYS A 87 27.62 1.84 15.05
N ARG A 88 27.06 2.30 16.18
CA ARG A 88 25.91 1.60 16.81
C ARG A 88 24.68 1.60 15.91
N ALA A 89 24.39 2.71 15.22
CA ALA A 89 23.26 2.80 14.30
C ALA A 89 23.41 1.82 13.13
N ILE A 90 24.59 1.71 12.53
CA ILE A 90 24.90 0.73 11.48
C ILE A 90 24.63 -0.69 11.98
N GLN A 91 25.22 -1.05 13.12
CA GLN A 91 25.05 -2.39 13.70
C GLN A 91 23.57 -2.69 14.00
N ARG A 92 22.84 -1.72 14.54
CA ARG A 92 21.40 -1.90 14.83
C ARG A 92 20.59 -2.07 13.56
N ARG A 93 20.87 -1.30 12.52
CA ARG A 93 20.24 -1.44 11.22
C ARG A 93 20.44 -2.83 10.63
N ASP A 94 21.68 -3.34 10.63
CA ASP A 94 21.99 -4.66 10.12
C ASP A 94 21.21 -5.75 10.87
N GLN A 95 21.11 -5.66 12.20
CA GLN A 95 20.29 -6.57 13.00
C GLN A 95 18.82 -6.54 12.62
N LEU A 96 18.25 -5.34 12.40
CA LEU A 96 16.85 -5.19 12.01
C LEU A 96 16.58 -5.74 10.61
N GLU A 97 17.52 -5.62 9.67
CA GLU A 97 17.40 -6.23 8.35
C GLU A 97 17.43 -7.76 8.41
N ILE A 98 18.28 -8.33 9.27
CA ILE A 98 18.31 -9.78 9.54
C ILE A 98 16.96 -10.22 10.16
N GLU A 99 16.44 -9.45 11.10
CA GLU A 99 15.13 -9.73 11.71
C GLU A 99 13.99 -9.72 10.66
N LEU A 100 13.97 -8.77 9.74
CA LEU A 100 13.00 -8.74 8.63
C LEU A 100 13.08 -9.99 7.77
N LYS A 101 14.29 -10.45 7.44
CA LYS A 101 14.49 -11.68 6.67
C LYS A 101 14.04 -12.92 7.42
N SER A 102 14.28 -12.96 8.72
CA SER A 102 13.82 -14.06 9.60
C SER A 102 12.30 -14.12 9.68
N ILE A 103 11.63 -12.96 9.78
CA ILE A 103 10.15 -12.87 9.74
C ILE A 103 9.63 -13.43 8.41
N LEU A 104 10.16 -12.97 7.28
CA LEU A 104 9.76 -13.47 5.97
C LEU A 104 9.93 -14.99 5.85
N GLN A 105 11.08 -15.53 6.21
CA GLN A 105 11.35 -16.96 6.16
C GLN A 105 10.35 -17.75 7.02
N THR A 106 10.09 -17.27 8.23
CA THR A 106 9.15 -17.92 9.16
C THR A 106 7.75 -17.99 8.54
N TYR A 107 7.28 -16.89 7.96
CA TYR A 107 5.92 -16.84 7.39
C TYR A 107 5.81 -17.53 6.05
N HIS A 108 6.82 -17.48 5.19
CA HIS A 108 6.85 -18.28 3.97
C HIS A 108 6.71 -19.77 4.28
N ASN A 109 7.40 -20.26 5.32
CA ASN A 109 7.24 -21.64 5.79
C ASN A 109 5.83 -21.95 6.35
N LYS A 110 5.18 -20.98 7.02
CA LYS A 110 3.77 -21.12 7.45
C LYS A 110 2.83 -21.16 6.23
N PHE A 111 3.04 -20.29 5.24
CA PHE A 111 2.21 -20.23 4.03
C PHE A 111 2.24 -21.54 3.24
N ILE A 112 3.42 -22.14 3.06
CA ILE A 112 3.58 -23.43 2.37
C ILE A 112 2.80 -24.57 3.03
N LYS A 113 2.50 -24.44 4.32
CA LYS A 113 1.69 -25.44 5.06
C LYS A 113 0.18 -25.29 4.82
N VAL A 114 -0.29 -24.13 4.35
CA VAL A 114 -1.72 -23.83 4.20
C VAL A 114 -2.17 -23.69 2.75
N ILE A 115 -1.25 -23.34 1.84
CA ILE A 115 -1.51 -23.28 0.39
C ILE A 115 -0.34 -23.89 -0.39
N PRO A 116 -0.53 -24.28 -1.67
CA PRO A 116 0.57 -24.84 -2.48
C PRO A 116 1.76 -23.89 -2.60
N ALA A 117 2.98 -24.42 -2.51
CA ALA A 117 4.21 -23.63 -2.61
C ALA A 117 4.30 -22.80 -3.91
N SER A 118 3.78 -23.32 -5.03
CA SER A 118 3.70 -22.58 -6.29
C SER A 118 2.84 -21.32 -6.18
N LYS A 119 1.76 -21.37 -5.40
CA LYS A 119 0.91 -20.21 -5.14
C LYS A 119 1.57 -19.25 -4.16
N VAL A 120 2.26 -19.74 -3.12
CA VAL A 120 3.07 -18.90 -2.22
C VAL A 120 4.08 -18.08 -3.02
N TYR A 121 4.81 -18.71 -3.96
CA TYR A 121 5.75 -17.99 -4.81
C TYR A 121 5.08 -16.88 -5.63
N LYS A 122 3.90 -17.16 -6.19
CA LYS A 122 3.11 -16.14 -6.91
C LYS A 122 2.63 -15.00 -6.01
N THR A 123 2.27 -15.28 -4.74
CA THR A 123 1.89 -14.20 -3.80
C THR A 123 3.06 -13.26 -3.52
N ILE A 124 4.29 -13.78 -3.40
CA ILE A 124 5.50 -12.97 -3.20
C ILE A 124 5.73 -12.05 -4.40
N ILE A 125 5.63 -12.60 -5.62
CA ILE A 125 5.79 -11.81 -6.86
C ILE A 125 4.70 -10.76 -7.00
N ALA A 126 3.44 -11.12 -6.70
CA ALA A 126 2.29 -10.21 -6.79
C ALA A 126 2.42 -9.03 -5.82
N GLU A 127 2.82 -9.28 -4.57
CA GLU A 127 3.07 -8.24 -3.58
C GLU A 127 4.14 -7.25 -4.07
N ASP A 128 5.25 -7.77 -4.57
CA ASP A 128 6.36 -6.97 -5.07
C ASP A 128 5.97 -6.12 -6.29
N GLN A 129 5.21 -6.68 -7.23
CA GLN A 129 4.66 -5.96 -8.37
C GLN A 129 3.70 -4.85 -7.95
N PHE A 130 2.83 -5.11 -6.99
CA PHE A 130 1.87 -4.13 -6.47
C PHE A 130 2.59 -2.94 -5.84
N HIS A 131 3.56 -3.18 -4.97
CA HIS A 131 4.34 -2.13 -4.33
C HIS A 131 5.13 -1.29 -5.35
N ARG A 132 5.75 -1.91 -6.33
CA ARG A 132 6.45 -1.19 -7.41
C ARG A 132 5.52 -0.30 -8.22
N LYS A 133 4.32 -0.78 -8.54
CA LYS A 133 3.30 0.00 -9.26
C LYS A 133 2.79 1.16 -8.42
N ALA A 134 2.47 0.92 -7.16
CA ALA A 134 2.01 1.96 -6.24
C ALA A 134 3.06 3.06 -6.07
N PHE A 135 4.33 2.69 -5.90
CA PHE A 135 5.43 3.64 -5.76
C PHE A 135 5.63 4.49 -7.03
N ARG A 136 5.56 3.90 -8.22
CA ARG A 136 5.64 4.63 -9.50
C ARG A 136 4.49 5.63 -9.67
N ASN A 137 3.28 5.23 -9.31
CA ASN A 137 2.11 6.11 -9.40
C ASN A 137 2.23 7.28 -8.42
N TRP A 138 2.66 7.01 -7.19
CA TRP A 138 2.90 8.06 -6.20
C TRP A 138 3.94 9.08 -6.65
N GLY A 139 5.05 8.63 -7.23
CA GLY A 139 6.09 9.51 -7.81
C GLY A 139 5.60 10.38 -8.96
N LYS A 140 4.64 9.91 -9.78
CA LYS A 140 4.04 10.71 -10.87
C LYS A 140 3.13 11.83 -10.35
N HIS A 141 2.46 11.62 -9.23
CA HIS A 141 1.55 12.62 -8.64
C HIS A 141 2.28 13.62 -7.72
N HIS A 142 3.46 13.29 -7.21
CA HIS A 142 4.24 14.10 -6.27
C HIS A 142 5.62 14.51 -6.82
N GLY A 143 5.96 14.10 -8.03
CA GLY A 143 7.16 14.52 -8.73
C GLY A 143 7.08 15.99 -9.14
N GLY A 144 8.00 16.78 -8.63
CA GLY A 144 8.08 18.23 -8.62
C GLY A 144 7.87 18.98 -9.94
N PRO A 145 8.01 20.33 -9.96
CA PRO A 145 7.53 21.20 -11.02
C PRO A 145 8.11 20.77 -12.37
N LYS A 146 7.21 20.56 -13.33
CA LYS A 146 7.59 20.45 -14.74
C LYS A 146 8.31 21.74 -15.11
N LYS A 147 9.60 21.65 -15.44
CA LYS A 147 10.33 22.74 -16.09
C LYS A 147 9.74 23.01 -17.47
#